data_1b7f481ade8d3b39870e25fb2dc97714
#
_entry.id   1b7f481ade8d3b39870e25fb2dc97714
#
_cell.length_a   1.000
_cell.length_b   1.000
_cell.length_c   1.000
_cell.angle_alpha   90.00
_cell.angle_beta   90.00
_cell.angle_gamma   90.00
#
_symmetry.space_group_name_H-M   'P 1'
#
loop_
_entity.id
_entity.type
_entity.pdbx_description
1 polymer ?
#
loop_
_entity_poly.entity_id
_entity_poly.type
_entity_poly.pdbx_seq_one_letter_code
_entity_poly.pdbx_strand_id
1 'polypeptide(L)'
;MKTAATCREEIVRAAILLKQSSGEISMRQIAQACGVAVGTVYHYFPDKTSLLIAAVGAVWQEIFAPLMQPGAVGDALSLVEAMGGCIREGRRRYPGFFSAHGLAFDDVARGRAAMDEVTGHMRAMLVEAFAPHAPRLAEPLTPQALADFTLDCFKMDLMTGCDRTALIKALLAGALADGKEE
;
A
#
# COMPACT_ATOMS: atom_id res chain seq x y z
N MET A 1 -16.36 -18.30 -23.81
CA MET A 1 -16.19 -18.72 -22.41
C MET A 1 -15.07 -17.87 -21.79
N LYS A 2 -15.35 -17.07 -20.74
CA LYS A 2 -14.30 -16.34 -20.02
C LYS A 2 -13.41 -17.33 -19.29
N THR A 3 -12.09 -17.11 -19.29
CA THR A 3 -11.15 -17.96 -18.54
C THR A 3 -11.30 -17.71 -17.03
N ALA A 4 -10.95 -18.69 -16.19
CA ALA A 4 -11.04 -18.55 -14.74
C ALA A 4 -10.22 -17.34 -14.19
N ALA A 5 -9.06 -17.08 -14.75
CA ALA A 5 -8.24 -15.90 -14.40
C ALA A 5 -8.95 -14.58 -14.74
N THR A 6 -9.56 -14.49 -15.93
CA THR A 6 -10.33 -13.31 -16.36
C THR A 6 -11.49 -13.02 -15.39
N CYS A 7 -12.20 -14.04 -14.93
CA CYS A 7 -13.29 -13.86 -13.96
C CYS A 7 -12.79 -13.32 -12.60
N ARG A 8 -11.67 -13.82 -12.09
CA ARG A 8 -11.12 -13.37 -10.80
C ARG A 8 -10.70 -11.91 -10.85
N GLU A 9 -9.99 -11.50 -11.89
CA GLU A 9 -9.53 -10.11 -12.08
C GLU A 9 -10.71 -9.16 -12.30
N GLU A 10 -11.74 -9.55 -13.04
CA GLU A 10 -12.95 -8.77 -13.23
C GLU A 10 -13.70 -8.54 -11.91
N ILE A 11 -13.79 -9.56 -11.05
CA ILE A 11 -14.40 -9.46 -9.72
C ILE A 11 -13.63 -8.47 -8.84
N VAL A 12 -12.29 -8.54 -8.82
CA VAL A 12 -11.44 -7.59 -8.08
C VAL A 12 -11.63 -6.17 -8.61
N ARG A 13 -11.62 -5.98 -9.93
CA ARG A 13 -11.85 -4.66 -10.55
C ARG A 13 -13.22 -4.10 -10.20
N ALA A 14 -14.27 -4.91 -10.26
CA ALA A 14 -15.61 -4.50 -9.87
C ALA A 14 -15.67 -4.08 -8.38
N ALA A 15 -14.98 -4.82 -7.50
CA ALA A 15 -14.87 -4.48 -6.09
C ALA A 15 -14.20 -3.11 -5.88
N ILE A 16 -13.11 -2.83 -6.60
CA ILE A 16 -12.42 -1.54 -6.54
C ILE A 16 -13.35 -0.40 -6.96
N LEU A 17 -14.01 -0.53 -8.11
CA LEU A 17 -14.92 0.51 -8.64
C LEU A 17 -16.11 0.76 -7.72
N LEU A 18 -16.75 -0.29 -7.22
CA LEU A 18 -17.87 -0.17 -6.28
C LEU A 18 -17.43 0.48 -4.97
N LYS A 19 -16.24 0.11 -4.46
CA LYS A 19 -15.68 0.71 -3.25
C LYS A 19 -15.46 2.21 -3.41
N GLN A 20 -14.93 2.65 -4.54
CA GLN A 20 -14.73 4.07 -4.83
C GLN A 20 -16.04 4.85 -4.93
N SER A 21 -17.09 4.24 -5.48
CA SER A 21 -18.36 4.93 -5.76
C SER A 21 -19.33 4.95 -4.57
N SER A 22 -19.37 3.88 -3.76
CA SER A 22 -20.37 3.70 -2.69
C SER A 22 -19.79 3.61 -1.28
N GLY A 23 -18.47 3.46 -1.15
CA GLY A 23 -17.80 3.26 0.14
C GLY A 23 -18.01 1.85 0.72
N GLU A 24 -19.11 1.20 0.42
CA GLU A 24 -19.42 -0.17 0.86
C GLU A 24 -19.60 -1.10 -0.33
N ILE A 25 -19.25 -2.37 -0.13
CA ILE A 25 -19.45 -3.42 -1.12
C ILE A 25 -20.12 -4.63 -0.51
N SER A 26 -20.96 -5.30 -1.31
CA SER A 26 -21.51 -6.62 -0.99
C SER A 26 -21.19 -7.60 -2.12
N MET A 27 -21.08 -8.90 -1.78
CA MET A 27 -20.83 -9.96 -2.75
C MET A 27 -21.90 -10.01 -3.84
N ARG A 28 -23.15 -9.64 -3.50
CA ARG A 28 -24.28 -9.56 -4.44
C ARG A 28 -24.12 -8.42 -5.44
N GLN A 29 -23.74 -7.23 -4.99
CA GLN A 29 -23.52 -6.07 -5.88
C GLN A 29 -22.37 -6.35 -6.86
N ILE A 30 -21.30 -7.01 -6.39
CA ILE A 30 -20.17 -7.41 -7.23
C ILE A 30 -20.60 -8.43 -8.29
N ALA A 31 -21.34 -9.46 -7.90
CA ALA A 31 -21.90 -10.45 -8.83
C ALA A 31 -22.75 -9.78 -9.92
N GLN A 32 -23.61 -8.84 -9.53
CA GLN A 32 -24.44 -8.06 -10.45
C GLN A 32 -23.58 -7.22 -11.41
N ALA A 33 -22.56 -6.52 -10.89
CA ALA A 33 -21.65 -5.70 -11.71
C ALA A 33 -20.85 -6.53 -12.72
N CYS A 34 -20.48 -7.76 -12.36
CA CYS A 34 -19.76 -8.68 -13.24
C CYS A 34 -20.68 -9.48 -14.17
N GLY A 35 -22.00 -9.45 -13.99
CA GLY A 35 -22.94 -10.27 -14.74
C GLY A 35 -22.79 -11.77 -14.47
N VAL A 36 -22.48 -12.16 -13.23
CA VAL A 36 -22.28 -13.55 -12.81
C VAL A 36 -23.21 -13.92 -11.65
N ALA A 37 -23.37 -15.22 -11.40
CA ALA A 37 -24.08 -15.68 -10.21
C ALA A 37 -23.28 -15.35 -8.93
N VAL A 38 -23.96 -15.06 -7.82
CA VAL A 38 -23.31 -14.80 -6.53
C VAL A 38 -22.42 -15.95 -6.08
N GLY A 39 -22.83 -17.19 -6.35
CA GLY A 39 -22.03 -18.40 -6.11
C GLY A 39 -20.69 -18.39 -6.84
N THR A 40 -20.61 -17.76 -8.03
CA THR A 40 -19.34 -17.60 -8.77
C THR A 40 -18.38 -16.70 -8.01
N VAL A 41 -18.88 -15.60 -7.40
CA VAL A 41 -18.03 -14.71 -6.59
C VAL A 41 -17.49 -15.45 -5.36
N TYR A 42 -18.35 -16.22 -4.66
CA TYR A 42 -17.94 -17.03 -3.51
C TYR A 42 -16.98 -18.16 -3.87
N HIS A 43 -17.03 -18.65 -5.10
CA HIS A 43 -16.06 -19.66 -5.57
C HIS A 43 -14.62 -19.08 -5.62
N TYR A 44 -14.45 -17.81 -6.01
CA TYR A 44 -13.14 -17.16 -6.06
C TYR A 44 -12.72 -16.51 -4.74
N PHE A 45 -13.68 -16.01 -3.99
CA PHE A 45 -13.48 -15.29 -2.73
C PHE A 45 -14.48 -15.80 -1.70
N PRO A 46 -14.04 -16.65 -0.76
CA PRO A 46 -14.94 -17.31 0.20
C PRO A 46 -15.67 -16.33 1.11
N ASP A 47 -15.15 -15.13 1.28
CA ASP A 47 -15.73 -14.06 2.08
C ASP A 47 -15.36 -12.67 1.53
N LYS A 48 -16.03 -11.64 2.05
CA LYS A 48 -15.82 -10.23 1.69
C LYS A 48 -14.41 -9.76 2.05
N THR A 49 -13.85 -10.22 3.17
CA THR A 49 -12.49 -9.88 3.61
C THR A 49 -11.45 -10.36 2.59
N SER A 50 -11.55 -11.60 2.11
CA SER A 50 -10.67 -12.13 1.06
C SER A 50 -10.69 -11.30 -0.22
N LEU A 51 -11.88 -10.84 -0.62
CA LEU A 51 -12.03 -10.00 -1.80
C LEU A 51 -11.45 -8.59 -1.57
N LEU A 52 -11.68 -7.99 -0.40
CA LEU A 52 -11.10 -6.69 -0.04
C LEU A 52 -9.58 -6.75 0.01
N ILE A 53 -9.00 -7.80 0.59
CA ILE A 53 -7.54 -8.03 0.60
C ILE A 53 -7.00 -8.07 -0.83
N ALA A 54 -7.64 -8.81 -1.72
CA ALA A 54 -7.22 -8.88 -3.11
C ALA A 54 -7.36 -7.53 -3.84
N ALA A 55 -8.42 -6.78 -3.56
CA ALA A 55 -8.63 -5.44 -4.12
C ALA A 55 -7.57 -4.45 -3.63
N VAL A 56 -7.26 -4.45 -2.32
CA VAL A 56 -6.19 -3.64 -1.74
C VAL A 56 -4.85 -4.01 -2.36
N GLY A 57 -4.51 -5.29 -2.43
CA GLY A 57 -3.26 -5.76 -3.04
C GLY A 57 -3.11 -5.32 -4.50
N ALA A 58 -4.18 -5.41 -5.30
CA ALA A 58 -4.17 -4.97 -6.70
C ALA A 58 -3.93 -3.46 -6.83
N VAL A 59 -4.58 -2.65 -5.99
CA VAL A 59 -4.39 -1.19 -5.98
C VAL A 59 -2.97 -0.83 -5.55
N TRP A 60 -2.42 -1.50 -4.52
CA TRP A 60 -1.04 -1.29 -4.08
C TRP A 60 -0.03 -1.63 -5.17
N GLN A 61 -0.18 -2.79 -5.81
CA GLN A 61 0.68 -3.19 -6.92
C GLN A 61 0.67 -2.15 -8.05
N GLU A 62 -0.49 -1.61 -8.39
CA GLU A 62 -0.61 -0.60 -9.44
C GLU A 62 0.02 0.73 -9.04
N ILE A 63 -0.21 1.21 -7.80
CA ILE A 63 0.33 2.48 -7.30
C ILE A 63 1.87 2.44 -7.24
N PHE A 64 2.44 1.34 -6.77
CA PHE A 64 3.88 1.21 -6.54
C PHE A 64 4.64 0.51 -7.67
N ALA A 65 3.95 0.10 -8.75
CA ALA A 65 4.59 -0.48 -9.93
C ALA A 65 5.80 0.32 -10.46
N PRO A 66 5.79 1.68 -10.46
CA PRO A 66 6.96 2.45 -10.89
C PRO A 66 8.22 2.20 -10.07
N LEU A 67 8.09 1.88 -8.77
CA LEU A 67 9.24 1.62 -7.88
C LEU A 67 9.83 0.22 -8.04
N MET A 68 9.07 -0.71 -8.67
CA MET A 68 9.50 -2.08 -8.91
C MET A 68 10.40 -2.22 -10.15
N GLN A 69 10.63 -1.13 -10.90
CA GLN A 69 11.49 -1.14 -12.07
C GLN A 69 12.97 -1.12 -11.63
N PRO A 70 13.83 -1.93 -12.25
CA PRO A 70 15.27 -1.90 -11.96
C PRO A 70 15.85 -0.49 -12.16
N GLY A 71 16.59 0.03 -11.17
CA GLY A 71 17.21 1.36 -11.23
C GLY A 71 16.23 2.53 -11.06
N ALA A 72 14.97 2.29 -10.67
CA ALA A 72 13.98 3.35 -10.48
C ALA A 72 14.34 4.34 -9.37
N VAL A 73 15.20 3.97 -8.43
CA VAL A 73 15.52 4.78 -7.25
C VAL A 73 17.03 4.76 -6.97
N GLY A 74 17.60 5.95 -6.70
CA GLY A 74 19.04 6.11 -6.48
C GLY A 74 19.45 6.00 -5.00
N ASP A 75 18.96 6.90 -4.15
CA ASP A 75 19.32 6.98 -2.73
C ASP A 75 18.09 6.95 -1.82
N ALA A 76 18.32 6.86 -0.51
CA ALA A 76 17.27 6.74 0.49
C ALA A 76 16.22 7.88 0.44
N LEU A 77 16.66 9.12 0.29
CA LEU A 77 15.76 10.28 0.25
C LEU A 77 14.98 10.37 -1.07
N SER A 78 15.62 9.94 -2.17
CA SER A 78 14.97 9.81 -3.47
C SER A 78 13.90 8.71 -3.46
N LEU A 79 14.15 7.60 -2.79
CA LEU A 79 13.15 6.54 -2.58
C LEU A 79 11.95 7.05 -1.80
N VAL A 80 12.17 7.77 -0.69
CA VAL A 80 11.09 8.37 0.12
C VAL A 80 10.26 9.35 -0.71
N GLU A 81 10.88 10.19 -1.53
CA GLU A 81 10.16 11.11 -2.44
C GLU A 81 9.32 10.34 -3.47
N ALA A 82 9.91 9.34 -4.09
CA ALA A 82 9.23 8.53 -5.09
C ALA A 82 8.02 7.78 -4.48
N MET A 83 8.18 7.22 -3.26
CA MET A 83 7.07 6.59 -2.51
C MET A 83 5.97 7.60 -2.19
N GLY A 84 6.33 8.80 -1.72
CA GLY A 84 5.37 9.89 -1.49
C GLY A 84 4.62 10.27 -2.78
N GLY A 85 5.31 10.32 -3.90
CA GLY A 85 4.73 10.53 -5.23
C GLY A 85 3.70 9.46 -5.60
N CYS A 86 4.05 8.19 -5.39
CA CYS A 86 3.13 7.07 -5.60
C CYS A 86 1.87 7.19 -4.74
N ILE A 87 2.01 7.58 -3.47
CA ILE A 87 0.88 7.77 -2.55
C ILE A 87 -0.02 8.93 -3.00
N ARG A 88 0.56 10.07 -3.39
CA ARG A 88 -0.22 11.20 -3.93
C ARG A 88 -1.03 10.79 -5.15
N GLU A 89 -0.39 10.11 -6.10
CA GLU A 89 -1.06 9.62 -7.31
C GLU A 89 -2.11 8.56 -6.99
N GLY A 90 -1.82 7.64 -6.08
CA GLY A 90 -2.77 6.62 -5.64
C GLY A 90 -4.03 7.24 -5.01
N ARG A 91 -3.87 8.27 -4.18
CA ARG A 91 -5.02 9.00 -3.59
C ARG A 91 -5.84 9.73 -4.65
N ARG A 92 -5.17 10.33 -5.65
CA ARG A 92 -5.85 10.98 -6.78
C ARG A 92 -6.65 9.99 -7.62
N ARG A 93 -6.07 8.81 -7.86
CA ARG A 93 -6.65 7.77 -8.71
C ARG A 93 -7.73 6.94 -8.02
N TYR A 94 -7.58 6.73 -6.71
CA TYR A 94 -8.47 5.93 -5.88
C TYR A 94 -9.03 6.72 -4.70
N PRO A 95 -9.80 7.80 -4.94
CA PRO A 95 -10.31 8.67 -3.87
C PRO A 95 -11.20 7.86 -2.92
N GLY A 96 -10.98 8.03 -1.61
CA GLY A 96 -11.74 7.35 -0.57
C GLY A 96 -11.44 5.85 -0.38
N PHE A 97 -10.67 5.21 -1.27
CA PHE A 97 -10.37 3.79 -1.18
C PHE A 97 -9.58 3.42 0.09
N PHE A 98 -8.61 4.26 0.47
CA PHE A 98 -7.74 4.07 1.63
C PHE A 98 -8.22 4.80 2.89
N SER A 99 -9.41 5.38 2.89
CA SER A 99 -9.96 5.99 4.10
C SER A 99 -10.11 4.96 5.24
N ALA A 100 -10.13 5.44 6.49
CA ALA A 100 -10.31 4.57 7.66
C ALA A 100 -11.56 3.66 7.54
N HIS A 101 -12.65 4.18 6.96
CA HIS A 101 -13.85 3.38 6.66
C HIS A 101 -13.65 2.45 5.45
N GLY A 102 -12.78 2.85 4.51
CA GLY A 102 -12.48 2.08 3.30
C GLY A 102 -11.73 0.78 3.59
N LEU A 103 -10.87 0.75 4.61
CA LEU A 103 -10.06 -0.40 5.00
C LEU A 103 -10.65 -1.16 6.20
N ALA A 104 -11.92 -0.96 6.53
CA ALA A 104 -12.59 -1.75 7.57
C ALA A 104 -12.78 -3.19 7.07
N PHE A 105 -11.91 -4.08 7.54
CA PHE A 105 -12.05 -5.52 7.33
C PHE A 105 -12.95 -6.11 8.41
N ASP A 106 -13.86 -7.01 8.01
CA ASP A 106 -14.68 -7.76 8.97
C ASP A 106 -13.81 -8.66 9.86
N ASP A 107 -12.66 -9.12 9.33
CA ASP A 107 -11.60 -9.82 10.06
C ASP A 107 -10.36 -8.92 10.14
N VAL A 108 -10.20 -8.23 11.26
CA VAL A 108 -9.11 -7.26 11.49
C VAL A 108 -7.73 -7.93 11.48
N ALA A 109 -7.62 -9.15 12.02
CA ALA A 109 -6.33 -9.86 12.10
C ALA A 109 -5.84 -10.25 10.70
N ARG A 110 -6.72 -10.80 9.87
CA ARG A 110 -6.42 -11.13 8.47
C ARG A 110 -6.12 -9.89 7.65
N GLY A 111 -6.89 -8.82 7.84
CA GLY A 111 -6.65 -7.55 7.16
C GLY A 111 -5.27 -6.98 7.50
N ARG A 112 -4.87 -7.01 8.77
CA ARG A 112 -3.54 -6.56 9.22
C ARG A 112 -2.43 -7.42 8.60
N ALA A 113 -2.52 -8.75 8.70
CA ALA A 113 -1.52 -9.65 8.12
C ALA A 113 -1.33 -9.43 6.61
N ALA A 114 -2.43 -9.23 5.88
CA ALA A 114 -2.37 -8.93 4.46
C ALA A 114 -1.72 -7.56 4.16
N MET A 115 -1.98 -6.54 4.97
CA MET A 115 -1.31 -5.24 4.84
C MET A 115 0.18 -5.34 5.12
N ASP A 116 0.59 -6.13 6.10
CA ASP A 116 2.01 -6.36 6.41
C ASP A 116 2.72 -7.09 5.27
N GLU A 117 2.08 -8.07 4.64
CA GLU A 117 2.60 -8.75 3.44
C GLU A 117 2.76 -7.77 2.27
N VAL A 118 1.72 -6.97 1.96
CA VAL A 118 1.75 -5.99 0.87
C VAL A 118 2.82 -4.93 1.10
N THR A 119 3.02 -4.45 2.32
CA THR A 119 4.02 -3.44 2.65
C THR A 119 5.43 -4.02 2.86
N GLY A 120 5.57 -5.34 2.98
CA GLY A 120 6.83 -6.01 3.24
C GLY A 120 7.91 -5.72 2.21
N HIS A 121 7.56 -5.70 0.92
CA HIS A 121 8.49 -5.34 -0.15
C HIS A 121 9.00 -3.89 -0.04
N MET A 122 8.12 -2.95 0.30
CA MET A 122 8.51 -1.54 0.49
C MET A 122 9.40 -1.39 1.70
N ARG A 123 9.10 -2.12 2.77
CA ARG A 123 9.95 -2.18 3.96
C ARG A 123 11.35 -2.66 3.61
N ALA A 124 11.46 -3.75 2.86
CA ALA A 124 12.74 -4.28 2.41
C ALA A 124 13.53 -3.26 1.57
N MET A 125 12.89 -2.58 0.62
CA MET A 125 13.51 -1.53 -0.19
C MET A 125 14.03 -0.38 0.67
N LEU A 126 13.26 0.07 1.67
CA LEU A 126 13.68 1.15 2.58
C LEU A 126 14.84 0.69 3.47
N VAL A 127 14.79 -0.52 4.02
CA VAL A 127 15.89 -1.08 4.82
C VAL A 127 17.18 -1.13 4.00
N GLU A 128 17.10 -1.61 2.76
CA GLU A 128 18.25 -1.65 1.84
C GLU A 128 18.78 -0.24 1.53
N ALA A 129 17.89 0.72 1.29
CA ALA A 129 18.26 2.11 1.02
C ALA A 129 18.92 2.80 2.24
N PHE A 130 18.50 2.46 3.47
CA PHE A 130 19.10 2.99 4.69
C PHE A 130 20.36 2.23 5.16
N ALA A 131 20.58 1.01 4.70
CA ALA A 131 21.70 0.17 5.14
C ALA A 131 23.09 0.83 5.01
N PRO A 132 23.41 1.60 3.94
CA PRO A 132 24.69 2.30 3.83
C PRO A 132 24.96 3.33 4.92
N HIS A 133 23.89 3.82 5.58
CA HIS A 133 23.98 4.81 6.64
C HIS A 133 24.11 4.20 8.04
N ALA A 134 23.88 2.88 8.19
CA ALA A 134 23.88 2.19 9.48
C ALA A 134 25.09 2.52 10.39
N PRO A 135 26.35 2.60 9.88
CA PRO A 135 27.50 2.90 10.73
C PRO A 135 27.52 4.32 11.32
N ARG A 136 26.66 5.20 10.82
CA ARG A 136 26.59 6.61 11.24
C ARG A 136 25.33 6.93 12.04
N LEU A 137 24.42 5.97 12.17
CA LEU A 137 23.17 6.17 12.92
C LEU A 137 23.44 6.07 14.42
N ALA A 138 23.01 7.08 15.18
CA ALA A 138 23.01 7.04 16.64
C ALA A 138 21.87 6.14 17.15
N GLU A 139 22.11 5.38 18.20
CA GLU A 139 21.03 4.62 18.85
C GLU A 139 19.90 5.55 19.35
N PRO A 140 18.63 5.14 19.22
CA PRO A 140 18.12 3.83 18.78
C PRO A 140 17.86 3.72 17.27
N LEU A 141 18.39 4.61 16.45
CA LEU A 141 18.13 4.63 15.01
C LEU A 141 18.85 3.45 14.33
N THR A 142 18.06 2.64 13.63
CA THR A 142 18.53 1.55 12.76
C THR A 142 17.89 1.67 11.39
N PRO A 143 18.45 1.07 10.33
CA PRO A 143 17.77 1.01 9.03
C PRO A 143 16.34 0.48 9.12
N GLN A 144 16.11 -0.51 9.97
CA GLN A 144 14.80 -1.09 10.22
C GLN A 144 13.84 -0.08 10.87
N ALA A 145 14.30 0.61 11.93
CA ALA A 145 13.49 1.61 12.62
C ALA A 145 13.12 2.79 11.71
N LEU A 146 14.05 3.25 10.87
CA LEU A 146 13.79 4.31 9.89
C LEU A 146 12.81 3.85 8.80
N ALA A 147 12.91 2.61 8.35
CA ALA A 147 11.98 2.02 7.39
C ALA A 147 10.57 1.90 7.98
N ASP A 148 10.45 1.39 9.18
CA ASP A 148 9.16 1.26 9.88
C ASP A 148 8.52 2.62 10.13
N PHE A 149 9.27 3.60 10.63
CA PHE A 149 8.80 4.99 10.79
C PHE A 149 8.28 5.58 9.49
N THR A 150 9.05 5.43 8.40
CA THR A 150 8.69 5.96 7.08
C THR A 150 7.39 5.34 6.57
N LEU A 151 7.26 4.01 6.67
CA LEU A 151 6.06 3.30 6.26
C LEU A 151 4.83 3.68 7.09
N ASP A 152 4.98 3.82 8.40
CA ASP A 152 3.86 4.20 9.27
C ASP A 152 3.39 5.62 8.99
N CYS A 153 4.31 6.55 8.70
CA CYS A 153 3.95 7.88 8.22
C CYS A 153 3.16 7.82 6.91
N PHE A 154 3.59 7.01 5.96
CA PHE A 154 2.91 6.86 4.67
C PHE A 154 1.55 6.14 4.79
N LYS A 155 1.43 5.12 5.63
CA LYS A 155 0.13 4.50 5.96
C LYS A 155 -0.83 5.55 6.53
N MET A 156 -0.35 6.39 7.46
CA MET A 156 -1.15 7.46 8.04
C MET A 156 -1.55 8.50 6.99
N ASP A 157 -0.66 8.89 6.08
CA ASP A 157 -0.95 9.83 5.00
C ASP A 157 -2.04 9.31 4.05
N LEU A 158 -2.01 8.02 3.72
CA LEU A 158 -3.09 7.39 2.95
C LEU A 158 -4.44 7.48 3.66
N MET A 159 -4.47 7.23 4.97
CA MET A 159 -5.71 7.21 5.74
C MET A 159 -6.27 8.60 6.03
N THR A 160 -5.40 9.57 6.30
CA THR A 160 -5.82 10.92 6.75
C THR A 160 -5.92 11.94 5.62
N GLY A 161 -5.37 11.60 4.46
CA GLY A 161 -5.33 12.53 3.35
C GLY A 161 -4.21 13.58 3.43
N CYS A 162 -3.34 13.50 4.43
CA CYS A 162 -2.15 14.36 4.52
C CYS A 162 -1.08 13.97 3.50
N ASP A 163 -0.11 14.86 3.32
CA ASP A 163 1.14 14.60 2.61
C ASP A 163 2.30 15.13 3.48
N ARG A 164 2.97 14.21 4.14
CA ARG A 164 4.11 14.52 5.01
C ARG A 164 5.45 14.18 4.36
N THR A 165 5.49 13.90 3.07
CA THR A 165 6.70 13.48 2.35
C THR A 165 7.87 14.43 2.60
N ALA A 166 7.64 15.74 2.50
CA ALA A 166 8.69 16.74 2.76
C ALA A 166 9.17 16.73 4.21
N LEU A 167 8.27 16.57 5.19
CA LEU A 167 8.62 16.48 6.61
C LEU A 167 9.40 15.19 6.89
N ILE A 168 8.95 14.06 6.37
CA ILE A 168 9.66 12.78 6.52
C ILE A 168 11.08 12.90 5.98
N LYS A 169 11.25 13.45 4.78
CA LYS A 169 12.57 13.69 4.17
C LYS A 169 13.46 14.59 5.02
N ALA A 170 12.92 15.67 5.58
CA ALA A 170 13.69 16.58 6.43
C ALA A 170 14.18 15.89 7.72
N LEU A 171 13.31 15.11 8.37
CA LEU A 171 13.67 14.34 9.56
C LEU A 171 14.74 13.28 9.24
N LEU A 172 14.56 12.54 8.14
CA LEU A 172 15.53 11.53 7.70
C LEU A 172 16.86 12.17 7.29
N ALA A 173 16.85 13.30 6.59
CA ALA A 173 18.06 14.02 6.22
C ALA A 173 18.88 14.44 7.45
N GLY A 174 18.21 14.93 8.52
CA GLY A 174 18.86 15.19 9.80
C GLY A 174 19.49 13.91 10.39
N ALA A 175 18.69 12.86 10.54
CA ALA A 175 19.16 11.59 11.09
C ALA A 175 20.32 10.96 10.31
N LEU A 176 20.36 11.16 8.97
CA LEU A 176 21.41 10.63 8.11
C LEU A 176 22.66 11.55 8.05
N ALA A 177 22.54 12.82 8.46
CA ALA A 177 23.64 13.81 8.45
C ALA A 177 24.42 13.82 9.76
N ASP A 178 23.77 13.57 10.91
CA ASP A 178 24.36 13.71 12.26
C ASP A 178 25.52 12.75 12.57
N GLY A 179 25.92 11.89 11.64
CA GLY A 179 27.10 11.02 11.74
C GLY A 179 28.41 11.62 11.25
N LYS A 180 28.54 12.95 11.15
CA LYS A 180 29.71 13.62 10.53
C LYS A 180 30.57 14.46 11.48
N GLU A 181 30.40 14.40 12.80
CA GLU A 181 31.30 15.11 13.71
C GLU A 181 31.74 14.21 14.87
N GLU A 182 32.83 13.44 14.63
CA GLU A 182 33.95 13.25 15.56
C GLU A 182 35.21 12.79 14.82
#